data_c7a21cdc43d25a8900687ed18b59feb1
#
_entry.id   c7a21cdc43d25a8900687ed18b59feb1
#
_cell.length_a   1.000
_cell.length_b   1.000
_cell.length_c   1.000
_cell.angle_alpha   90.00
_cell.angle_beta   90.00
_cell.angle_gamma   90.00
#
_symmetry.space_group_name_H-M   'P 1'
#
loop_
_entity.id
_entity.type
_entity.pdbx_description
1 polymer ?
#
loop_
_entity_poly.entity_id
_entity_poly.type
_entity_poly.pdbx_seq_one_letter_code
_entity_poly.pdbx_strand_id
1 'polypeptide(L)'
;FALALAWFGVYFQPILDFRPYKVGMNILDAMPGGNIDAGDDYLFVYEKEGIRKEFSLNDIPMDDTTWVFVDRIEKKNISDKKKSSIEDFIIRSGEDDVDIARDILEDPQYTFLLLTPSLENADESEIDKINDLYDYALAYGYNFYCVTASSDSAIAVWQDNTGADYPFYKMDETTIKTIIRGNPGVMLLHKGTIVWKQLPSHLLDEAQLNDKIENLPIGRTWIYD
;
A
#
# COMPACT_ATOMS: atom_id res chain seq x y z
N PHE A 1 17.83 -16.57 25.26
CA PHE A 1 16.55 -16.58 24.49
C PHE A 1 16.11 -15.15 24.16
N ALA A 2 15.99 -14.24 25.15
CA ALA A 2 15.58 -12.85 24.93
C ALA A 2 16.49 -12.07 23.98
N LEU A 3 17.81 -12.23 24.08
CA LEU A 3 18.79 -11.59 23.18
C LEU A 3 18.68 -12.11 21.74
N ALA A 4 18.37 -13.39 21.55
CA ALA A 4 18.16 -13.96 20.21
C ALA A 4 16.87 -13.45 19.57
N LEU A 5 15.80 -13.26 20.34
CA LEU A 5 14.56 -12.66 19.87
C LEU A 5 14.73 -11.16 19.55
N ALA A 6 15.51 -10.44 20.35
CA ALA A 6 15.82 -9.04 20.08
C ALA A 6 16.67 -8.89 18.82
N TRP A 7 17.69 -9.76 18.64
CA TRP A 7 18.53 -9.80 17.44
C TRP A 7 17.72 -10.16 16.20
N PHE A 8 16.81 -11.16 16.29
CA PHE A 8 15.91 -11.53 15.21
C PHE A 8 14.97 -10.39 14.81
N GLY A 9 14.42 -9.65 15.80
CA GLY A 9 13.51 -8.51 15.55
C GLY A 9 14.20 -7.30 14.94
N VAL A 10 15.52 -7.18 15.04
CA VAL A 10 16.31 -6.11 14.41
C VAL A 10 16.68 -6.47 12.96
N TYR A 11 16.98 -7.74 12.71
CA TYR A 11 17.44 -8.22 11.39
C TYR A 11 16.31 -8.57 10.42
N PHE A 12 15.17 -9.02 10.94
CA PHE A 12 14.05 -9.44 10.10
C PHE A 12 12.85 -8.51 10.31
N GLN A 13 12.15 -8.18 9.25
CA GLN A 13 10.82 -7.58 9.38
C GLN A 13 9.94 -8.57 10.16
N PRO A 14 9.09 -8.10 11.10
CA PRO A 14 8.33 -9.00 11.93
C PRO A 14 7.41 -9.89 11.08
N ILE A 15 7.46 -11.20 11.31
CA ILE A 15 6.60 -12.19 10.67
C ILE A 15 5.12 -11.92 11.01
N LEU A 16 4.86 -11.43 12.23
CA LEU A 16 3.56 -10.96 12.67
C LEU A 16 3.60 -9.43 12.79
N ASP A 17 3.07 -8.75 11.79
CA ASP A 17 2.97 -7.28 11.77
C ASP A 17 1.53 -6.86 12.13
N PHE A 18 1.35 -6.36 13.36
CA PHE A 18 0.07 -5.85 13.85
C PHE A 18 -0.16 -4.38 13.52
N ARG A 19 0.78 -3.75 12.78
CA ARG A 19 0.71 -2.34 12.42
C ARG A 19 -0.26 -2.09 11.26
N PRO A 20 -0.65 -0.83 11.05
CA PRO A 20 -1.57 -0.47 9.96
C PRO A 20 -1.13 -0.93 8.57
N TYR A 21 0.19 -0.94 8.30
CA TYR A 21 0.77 -1.25 6.99
C TYR A 21 1.36 -2.66 6.93
N LYS A 22 0.56 -3.68 7.19
CA LYS A 22 1.00 -5.09 7.09
C LYS A 22 0.97 -5.60 5.65
N VAL A 23 1.82 -6.59 5.36
CA VAL A 23 1.79 -7.31 4.07
C VAL A 23 0.40 -7.94 3.83
N GLY A 24 -0.08 -7.86 2.59
CA GLY A 24 -1.42 -8.31 2.20
C GLY A 24 -2.53 -7.27 2.42
N MET A 25 -2.24 -6.13 3.05
CA MET A 25 -3.21 -5.05 3.24
C MET A 25 -3.31 -4.20 1.98
N ASN A 26 -4.52 -3.82 1.59
CA ASN A 26 -4.74 -2.79 0.60
C ASN A 26 -4.85 -1.42 1.29
N ILE A 27 -3.96 -0.50 0.92
CA ILE A 27 -3.89 0.84 1.52
C ILE A 27 -5.11 1.66 1.13
N LEU A 28 -5.56 1.57 -0.14
CA LEU A 28 -6.75 2.30 -0.63
C LEU A 28 -8.00 1.95 0.18
N ASP A 29 -8.21 0.64 0.46
CA ASP A 29 -9.37 0.19 1.24
C ASP A 29 -9.33 0.66 2.71
N ALA A 30 -8.13 0.99 3.19
CA ALA A 30 -7.90 1.41 4.56
C ALA A 30 -7.91 2.94 4.74
N MET A 31 -7.83 3.70 3.66
CA MET A 31 -7.88 5.16 3.65
C MET A 31 -9.31 5.68 3.78
N PRO A 32 -9.50 6.94 4.24
CA PRO A 32 -10.81 7.60 4.18
C PRO A 32 -11.29 7.71 2.72
N GLY A 33 -12.50 7.26 2.44
CA GLY A 33 -13.03 7.22 1.07
C GLY A 33 -12.38 6.18 0.16
N GLY A 34 -11.68 5.19 0.76
CA GLY A 34 -11.25 3.98 0.07
C GLY A 34 -12.42 3.31 -0.64
N ASN A 35 -12.18 2.26 -1.45
CA ASN A 35 -13.21 1.54 -2.22
C ASN A 35 -14.34 1.03 -1.32
N ILE A 36 -15.09 1.98 -0.77
CA ILE A 36 -16.45 1.76 -0.33
C ILE A 36 -17.20 1.74 -1.66
N ASP A 37 -17.48 0.55 -2.18
CA ASP A 37 -18.64 0.41 -3.05
C ASP A 37 -19.77 1.12 -2.32
N ALA A 38 -20.14 2.33 -2.79
CA ALA A 38 -21.18 3.15 -2.17
C ALA A 38 -22.54 2.43 -2.09
N GLY A 39 -22.59 1.23 -2.66
CA GLY A 39 -23.69 0.29 -2.60
C GLY A 39 -23.66 -0.67 -1.41
N ASP A 40 -22.50 -0.87 -0.77
CA ASP A 40 -22.41 -1.86 0.32
C ASP A 40 -22.84 -1.32 1.68
N ASP A 41 -22.93 0.01 1.83
CA ASP A 41 -23.39 0.65 3.07
C ASP A 41 -24.91 0.71 3.23
N TYR A 42 -25.65 0.41 2.15
CA TYR A 42 -27.09 0.51 2.12
C TYR A 42 -27.74 -0.78 1.66
N LEU A 43 -28.86 -1.12 2.28
CA LEU A 43 -29.84 -2.05 1.75
C LEU A 43 -31.01 -1.26 1.15
N PHE A 44 -31.36 -1.62 -0.05
CA PHE A 44 -32.49 -1.02 -0.76
C PHE A 44 -33.73 -1.89 -0.55
N VAL A 45 -34.76 -1.32 0.06
CA VAL A 45 -36.00 -2.03 0.32
C VAL A 45 -36.93 -1.84 -0.85
N TYR A 46 -37.31 -2.92 -1.48
CA TYR A 46 -38.31 -2.97 -2.54
C TYR A 46 -39.53 -3.76 -2.07
N GLU A 47 -40.69 -3.37 -2.58
CA GLU A 47 -41.96 -4.03 -2.31
C GLU A 47 -42.58 -4.54 -3.58
N LYS A 48 -43.07 -5.78 -3.55
CA LYS A 48 -43.84 -6.44 -4.60
C LYS A 48 -44.99 -7.20 -3.98
N GLU A 49 -46.23 -6.92 -4.42
CA GLU A 49 -47.46 -7.58 -3.95
C GLU A 49 -47.59 -7.58 -2.40
N GLY A 50 -47.15 -6.48 -1.75
CA GLY A 50 -47.18 -6.35 -0.28
C GLY A 50 -46.04 -7.06 0.45
N ILE A 51 -45.11 -7.71 -0.26
CA ILE A 51 -43.93 -8.35 0.31
C ILE A 51 -42.75 -7.43 0.16
N ARG A 52 -42.11 -7.06 1.29
CA ARG A 52 -40.88 -6.28 1.32
C ARG A 52 -39.66 -7.18 1.32
N LYS A 53 -38.67 -6.83 0.51
CA LYS A 53 -37.38 -7.51 0.45
C LYS A 53 -36.25 -6.50 0.38
N GLU A 54 -35.15 -6.82 1.04
CA GLU A 54 -33.92 -6.03 1.08
C GLU A 54 -32.95 -6.55 0.03
N PHE A 55 -32.36 -5.65 -0.76
CA PHE A 55 -31.38 -5.96 -1.80
C PHE A 55 -30.12 -5.14 -1.57
N SER A 56 -28.95 -5.72 -1.87
CA SER A 56 -27.72 -4.94 -2.06
C SER A 56 -27.80 -4.19 -3.41
N LEU A 57 -26.94 -3.20 -3.63
CA LEU A 57 -26.95 -2.43 -4.89
C LEU A 57 -26.79 -3.33 -6.12
N ASN A 58 -25.98 -4.39 -6.00
CA ASN A 58 -25.68 -5.31 -7.09
C ASN A 58 -26.79 -6.36 -7.32
N ASP A 59 -27.68 -6.55 -6.34
CA ASP A 59 -28.76 -7.56 -6.37
C ASP A 59 -30.13 -6.96 -6.67
N ILE A 60 -30.19 -5.64 -6.92
CA ILE A 60 -31.46 -4.98 -7.27
C ILE A 60 -32.00 -5.61 -8.56
N PRO A 61 -33.26 -6.12 -8.55
CA PRO A 61 -33.85 -6.77 -9.72
C PRO A 61 -34.25 -5.74 -10.79
N MET A 62 -33.26 -5.18 -11.49
CA MET A 62 -33.45 -4.16 -12.53
C MET A 62 -34.32 -4.64 -13.70
N ASP A 63 -34.37 -5.95 -13.92
CA ASP A 63 -35.12 -6.57 -15.01
C ASP A 63 -36.61 -6.83 -14.66
N ASP A 64 -36.97 -6.70 -13.37
CA ASP A 64 -38.36 -6.92 -12.91
C ASP A 64 -38.99 -5.60 -12.41
N THR A 65 -39.68 -4.92 -13.30
CA THR A 65 -40.34 -3.63 -13.04
C THR A 65 -41.52 -3.70 -12.06
N THR A 66 -41.87 -4.89 -11.57
CA THR A 66 -42.94 -5.07 -10.57
C THR A 66 -42.45 -4.81 -9.14
N TRP A 67 -41.15 -4.72 -8.94
CA TRP A 67 -40.54 -4.29 -7.67
C TRP A 67 -40.53 -2.76 -7.58
N VAL A 68 -41.15 -2.22 -6.58
CA VAL A 68 -41.23 -0.77 -6.33
C VAL A 68 -40.28 -0.42 -5.17
N PHE A 69 -39.41 0.54 -5.40
CA PHE A 69 -38.55 1.06 -4.33
C PHE A 69 -39.37 1.72 -3.21
N VAL A 70 -39.15 1.33 -1.97
CA VAL A 70 -39.84 1.83 -0.79
C VAL A 70 -38.94 2.66 0.09
N ASP A 71 -37.72 2.17 0.39
CA ASP A 71 -36.83 2.81 1.33
C ASP A 71 -35.38 2.36 1.14
N ARG A 72 -34.48 3.06 1.78
CA ARG A 72 -33.07 2.72 1.86
C ARG A 72 -32.65 2.64 3.34
N ILE A 73 -32.13 1.49 3.74
CA ILE A 73 -31.67 1.24 5.12
C ILE A 73 -30.16 1.29 5.13
N GLU A 74 -29.58 2.17 5.94
CA GLU A 74 -28.15 2.14 6.23
C GLU A 74 -27.84 0.88 7.04
N LYS A 75 -26.89 0.06 6.58
CA LYS A 75 -26.41 -1.12 7.32
C LYS A 75 -25.73 -0.68 8.62
N LYS A 76 -26.49 -0.28 9.59
CA LYS A 76 -26.03 0.33 10.86
C LYS A 76 -25.19 -0.57 11.76
N ASN A 77 -24.97 -1.86 11.43
CA ASN A 77 -24.45 -2.82 12.41
C ASN A 77 -23.45 -3.86 11.90
N ILE A 78 -22.77 -3.63 10.77
CA ILE A 78 -21.66 -4.52 10.38
C ILE A 78 -20.34 -3.77 10.26
N SER A 79 -20.38 -2.48 10.39
CA SER A 79 -19.22 -1.69 10.71
C SER A 79 -19.50 -0.93 12.01
N ASP A 80 -19.21 -1.52 13.17
CA ASP A 80 -18.35 -0.74 14.05
C ASP A 80 -17.31 -0.17 13.09
N LYS A 81 -17.47 1.11 12.72
CA LYS A 81 -16.65 1.85 11.78
C LYS A 81 -15.33 1.13 11.68
N LYS A 82 -15.04 0.49 10.55
CA LYS A 82 -13.65 0.29 10.16
C LYS A 82 -13.14 1.73 10.05
N LYS A 83 -12.84 2.32 11.21
CA LYS A 83 -12.19 3.61 11.35
C LYS A 83 -11.04 3.46 10.41
N SER A 84 -10.99 4.31 9.39
CA SER A 84 -9.91 4.24 8.43
C SER A 84 -8.64 4.02 9.22
N SER A 85 -8.01 2.87 9.06
CA SER A 85 -6.85 2.50 9.87
C SER A 85 -5.63 3.30 9.43
N ILE A 86 -5.77 4.03 8.32
CA ILE A 86 -4.75 4.84 7.67
C ILE A 86 -5.40 6.19 7.34
N GLU A 87 -5.06 7.22 8.09
CA GLU A 87 -5.57 8.58 7.87
C GLU A 87 -4.56 9.45 7.11
N ASP A 88 -3.25 9.12 7.19
CA ASP A 88 -2.15 10.02 6.79
C ASP A 88 -1.22 9.41 5.72
N PHE A 89 -1.73 8.57 4.80
CA PHE A 89 -0.91 8.11 3.68
C PHE A 89 -0.93 9.15 2.55
N ILE A 90 -0.07 10.14 2.67
CA ILE A 90 0.06 11.26 1.74
C ILE A 90 1.45 11.22 1.13
N ILE A 91 1.53 11.20 -0.20
CA ILE A 91 2.79 11.31 -0.96
C ILE A 91 2.72 12.58 -1.79
N ARG A 92 3.65 13.50 -1.57
CA ARG A 92 3.67 14.80 -2.23
C ARG A 92 4.72 14.86 -3.33
N SER A 93 4.36 15.38 -4.49
CA SER A 93 5.30 15.75 -5.54
C SER A 93 6.11 16.98 -5.10
N GLY A 94 7.42 17.02 -5.47
CA GLY A 94 8.35 18.01 -4.92
C GLY A 94 8.06 19.46 -5.31
N GLU A 95 7.60 19.74 -6.54
CA GLU A 95 7.43 21.11 -7.04
C GLU A 95 6.05 21.71 -6.77
N ASP A 96 5.00 20.92 -6.85
CA ASP A 96 3.62 21.40 -6.78
C ASP A 96 2.92 21.11 -5.44
N ASP A 97 3.57 20.43 -4.54
CA ASP A 97 3.02 19.98 -3.23
C ASP A 97 1.67 19.21 -3.36
N VAL A 98 1.46 18.57 -4.52
CA VAL A 98 0.25 17.81 -4.82
C VAL A 98 0.35 16.43 -4.22
N ASP A 99 -0.73 15.97 -3.57
CA ASP A 99 -0.84 14.58 -3.11
C ASP A 99 -1.08 13.64 -4.29
N ILE A 100 -0.11 12.78 -4.56
CA ILE A 100 -0.12 11.77 -5.62
C ILE A 100 -0.28 10.34 -5.09
N ALA A 101 -0.57 10.18 -3.79
CA ALA A 101 -0.67 8.88 -3.16
C ALA A 101 -1.71 7.99 -3.85
N ARG A 102 -2.86 8.56 -4.19
CA ARG A 102 -3.94 7.82 -4.86
C ARG A 102 -3.52 7.35 -6.25
N ASP A 103 -2.88 8.20 -7.04
CA ASP A 103 -2.42 7.86 -8.39
C ASP A 103 -1.41 6.68 -8.34
N ILE A 104 -0.49 6.70 -7.36
CA ILE A 104 0.46 5.61 -7.13
C ILE A 104 -0.25 4.31 -6.70
N LEU A 105 -1.25 4.41 -5.83
CA LEU A 105 -1.95 3.25 -5.30
C LEU A 105 -2.92 2.62 -6.30
N GLU A 106 -3.51 3.40 -7.19
CA GLU A 106 -4.44 2.94 -8.23
C GLU A 106 -3.72 2.42 -9.49
N ASP A 107 -2.41 2.69 -9.62
CA ASP A 107 -1.64 2.21 -10.76
C ASP A 107 -1.70 0.68 -10.89
N PRO A 108 -2.01 0.15 -12.08
CA PRO A 108 -2.11 -1.29 -12.30
C PRO A 108 -0.75 -2.00 -12.30
N GLN A 109 0.35 -1.27 -12.47
CA GLN A 109 1.69 -1.83 -12.47
C GLN A 109 2.18 -2.12 -11.05
N TYR A 110 3.23 -2.93 -10.95
CA TYR A 110 3.98 -3.04 -9.70
C TYR A 110 4.71 -1.74 -9.41
N THR A 111 4.71 -1.32 -8.15
CA THR A 111 5.39 -0.10 -7.71
C THR A 111 6.31 -0.41 -6.55
N PHE A 112 7.59 -0.16 -6.72
CA PHE A 112 8.58 -0.20 -5.65
C PHE A 112 8.65 1.16 -4.98
N LEU A 113 8.50 1.19 -3.67
CA LEU A 113 8.74 2.38 -2.84
C LEU A 113 9.98 2.15 -1.98
N LEU A 114 11.04 2.91 -2.26
CA LEU A 114 12.17 3.07 -1.36
C LEU A 114 11.78 4.07 -0.28
N LEU A 115 11.59 3.59 0.93
CA LEU A 115 11.11 4.37 2.07
C LEU A 115 12.30 4.74 2.96
N THR A 116 12.59 6.03 3.08
CA THR A 116 13.69 6.53 3.92
C THR A 116 13.23 7.71 4.78
N PRO A 117 13.08 7.50 6.09
CA PRO A 117 12.71 8.58 7.01
C PRO A 117 13.70 9.74 7.00
N SER A 118 14.98 9.45 6.80
CA SER A 118 16.05 10.44 6.72
C SER A 118 17.17 9.94 5.83
N LEU A 119 17.41 10.63 4.71
CA LEU A 119 18.51 10.34 3.81
C LEU A 119 19.86 10.59 4.46
N GLU A 120 19.96 11.61 5.33
CA GLU A 120 21.18 11.99 6.04
C GLU A 120 21.68 10.89 6.99
N ASN A 121 20.77 10.00 7.41
CA ASN A 121 21.05 8.90 8.33
C ASN A 121 20.77 7.53 7.70
N ALA A 122 20.59 7.48 6.40
CA ALA A 122 20.32 6.22 5.72
C ALA A 122 21.58 5.34 5.63
N ASP A 123 21.38 4.04 5.68
CA ASP A 123 22.45 3.07 5.48
C ASP A 123 22.70 2.88 3.98
N GLU A 124 23.85 3.34 3.52
CA GLU A 124 24.27 3.26 2.10
C GLU A 124 24.99 1.95 1.77
N SER A 125 25.19 1.05 2.74
CA SER A 125 26.00 -0.17 2.55
C SER A 125 25.48 -1.10 1.45
N GLU A 126 24.18 -1.03 1.13
CA GLU A 126 23.52 -1.86 0.12
C GLU A 126 22.96 -1.02 -1.05
N ILE A 127 23.60 0.12 -1.31
CA ILE A 127 23.12 1.05 -2.35
C ILE A 127 23.13 0.44 -3.75
N ASP A 128 24.13 -0.40 -4.05
CA ASP A 128 24.20 -1.09 -5.32
C ASP A 128 22.98 -1.96 -5.57
N LYS A 129 22.49 -2.68 -4.55
CA LYS A 129 21.24 -3.47 -4.66
C LYS A 129 19.99 -2.63 -4.87
N ILE A 130 19.97 -1.42 -4.32
CA ILE A 130 18.85 -0.49 -4.51
C ILE A 130 18.86 0.02 -5.96
N ASN A 131 20.03 0.38 -6.49
CA ASN A 131 20.18 0.82 -7.86
C ASN A 131 19.89 -0.32 -8.86
N ASP A 132 20.37 -1.55 -8.61
CA ASP A 132 20.02 -2.73 -9.38
C ASP A 132 18.50 -3.00 -9.40
N LEU A 133 17.82 -2.78 -8.27
CA LEU A 133 16.36 -2.90 -8.19
C LEU A 133 15.64 -1.81 -8.99
N TYR A 134 16.19 -0.60 -9.03
CA TYR A 134 15.66 0.46 -9.89
C TYR A 134 15.82 0.11 -11.37
N ASP A 135 17.00 -0.36 -11.79
CA ASP A 135 17.25 -0.80 -13.16
C ASP A 135 16.32 -1.96 -13.56
N TYR A 136 16.12 -2.92 -12.64
CA TYR A 136 15.15 -3.99 -12.81
C TYR A 136 13.74 -3.44 -13.01
N ALA A 137 13.29 -2.50 -12.19
CA ALA A 137 11.96 -1.91 -12.31
C ALA A 137 11.78 -1.24 -13.68
N LEU A 138 12.77 -0.49 -14.15
CA LEU A 138 12.75 0.14 -15.47
C LEU A 138 12.69 -0.90 -16.59
N ALA A 139 13.50 -1.97 -16.52
CA ALA A 139 13.55 -3.01 -17.53
C ALA A 139 12.22 -3.75 -17.70
N TYR A 140 11.45 -3.91 -16.62
CA TYR A 140 10.16 -4.62 -16.62
C TYR A 140 8.94 -3.68 -16.70
N GLY A 141 9.15 -2.36 -16.82
CA GLY A 141 8.07 -1.38 -16.91
C GLY A 141 7.31 -1.20 -15.61
N TYR A 142 7.97 -1.42 -14.47
CA TYR A 142 7.43 -1.19 -13.13
C TYR A 142 7.80 0.21 -12.65
N ASN A 143 7.03 0.74 -11.72
CA ASN A 143 7.31 2.03 -11.11
C ASN A 143 8.32 1.87 -9.97
N PHE A 144 9.17 2.87 -9.81
CA PHE A 144 10.09 2.98 -8.67
C PHE A 144 10.15 4.42 -8.19
N TYR A 145 9.94 4.65 -6.90
CA TYR A 145 9.96 5.97 -6.28
C TYR A 145 10.67 5.93 -4.94
N CYS A 146 11.50 6.92 -4.67
CA CYS A 146 12.02 7.17 -3.32
C CYS A 146 11.08 8.12 -2.58
N VAL A 147 10.62 7.71 -1.40
CA VAL A 147 9.73 8.50 -0.55
C VAL A 147 10.44 8.83 0.74
N THR A 148 10.64 10.12 1.01
CA THR A 148 11.46 10.60 2.12
C THR A 148 10.85 11.81 2.83
N ALA A 149 11.24 12.00 4.10
CA ALA A 149 10.97 13.23 4.85
C ALA A 149 12.11 14.26 4.76
N SER A 150 13.23 13.90 4.14
CA SER A 150 14.41 14.76 4.05
C SER A 150 14.20 15.97 3.14
N SER A 151 15.02 16.99 3.29
CA SER A 151 15.00 18.20 2.47
C SER A 151 15.52 17.96 1.05
N ASP A 152 15.27 18.91 0.13
CA ASP A 152 15.78 18.81 -1.24
C ASP A 152 17.29 18.87 -1.31
N SER A 153 17.91 19.60 -0.37
CA SER A 153 19.38 19.60 -0.23
C SER A 153 19.92 18.23 0.17
N ALA A 154 19.24 17.50 1.03
CA ALA A 154 19.64 16.14 1.39
C ALA A 154 19.43 15.16 0.23
N ILE A 155 18.36 15.35 -0.57
CA ILE A 155 18.14 14.57 -1.78
C ILE A 155 19.30 14.79 -2.77
N ALA A 156 19.70 16.03 -3.01
CA ALA A 156 20.83 16.33 -3.90
C ALA A 156 22.12 15.66 -3.44
N VAL A 157 22.43 15.72 -2.13
CA VAL A 157 23.61 15.05 -1.56
C VAL A 157 23.51 13.52 -1.71
N TRP A 158 22.33 12.95 -1.50
CA TRP A 158 22.11 11.52 -1.71
C TRP A 158 22.36 11.11 -3.16
N GLN A 159 21.79 11.85 -4.12
CA GLN A 159 21.98 11.60 -5.56
C GLN A 159 23.46 11.68 -5.95
N ASP A 160 24.18 12.69 -5.45
CA ASP A 160 25.61 12.85 -5.74
C ASP A 160 26.46 11.69 -5.19
N ASN A 161 26.11 11.21 -3.98
CA ASN A 161 26.86 10.14 -3.31
C ASN A 161 26.57 8.75 -3.88
N THR A 162 25.33 8.51 -4.27
CA THR A 162 24.80 7.15 -4.57
C THR A 162 24.56 6.89 -6.04
N GLY A 163 24.58 7.95 -6.87
CA GLY A 163 24.22 7.86 -8.29
C GLY A 163 22.73 7.58 -8.52
N ALA A 164 21.87 7.92 -7.54
CA ALA A 164 20.43 7.67 -7.62
C ALA A 164 19.74 8.54 -8.68
N ASP A 165 19.16 7.91 -9.71
CA ASP A 165 18.42 8.56 -10.79
C ASP A 165 16.90 8.41 -10.68
N TYR A 166 16.43 7.74 -9.64
CA TYR A 166 14.99 7.53 -9.40
C TYR A 166 14.30 8.79 -8.87
N PRO A 167 12.98 8.96 -9.13
CA PRO A 167 12.20 10.09 -8.64
C PRO A 167 12.07 10.09 -7.10
N PHE A 168 12.11 11.30 -6.52
CA PHE A 168 11.95 11.54 -5.08
C PHE A 168 10.63 12.24 -4.79
N TYR A 169 9.92 11.74 -3.78
CA TYR A 169 8.68 12.30 -3.27
C TYR A 169 8.75 12.48 -1.75
N LYS A 170 7.87 13.29 -1.21
CA LYS A 170 7.83 13.64 0.22
C LYS A 170 6.71 12.91 0.95
N MET A 171 7.02 12.45 2.14
CA MET A 171 6.05 11.91 3.09
C MET A 171 6.47 12.27 4.51
N ASP A 172 5.51 12.33 5.42
CA ASP A 172 5.77 12.53 6.84
C ASP A 172 6.68 11.44 7.42
N GLU A 173 7.66 11.85 8.22
CA GLU A 173 8.66 10.95 8.81
C GLU A 173 8.02 9.87 9.69
N THR A 174 7.00 10.25 10.48
CA THR A 174 6.30 9.33 11.38
C THR A 174 5.54 8.28 10.61
N THR A 175 4.92 8.68 9.49
CA THR A 175 4.23 7.77 8.57
C THR A 175 5.22 6.77 7.98
N ILE A 176 6.37 7.22 7.45
CA ILE A 176 7.41 6.33 6.91
C ILE A 176 7.88 5.33 7.99
N LYS A 177 8.18 5.78 9.20
CA LYS A 177 8.60 4.92 10.33
C LYS A 177 7.51 3.93 10.76
N THR A 178 6.24 4.25 10.52
CA THR A 178 5.13 3.33 10.78
C THR A 178 5.06 2.23 9.72
N ILE A 179 5.38 2.54 8.47
CA ILE A 179 5.37 1.59 7.35
C ILE A 179 6.56 0.62 7.43
N ILE A 180 7.78 1.15 7.62
CA ILE A 180 9.03 0.39 7.56
C ILE A 180 9.89 0.65 8.80
N ARG A 181 10.69 -0.35 9.21
CA ARG A 181 11.59 -0.20 10.37
C ARG A 181 13.04 0.14 10.00
N GLY A 182 13.38 -0.05 8.73
CA GLY A 182 14.73 0.26 8.23
C GLY A 182 14.86 1.71 7.77
N ASN A 183 16.07 2.14 7.59
CA ASN A 183 16.41 3.39 6.92
C ASN A 183 17.66 3.18 6.04
N PRO A 184 17.46 2.89 4.76
CA PRO A 184 16.19 2.76 4.04
C PRO A 184 15.51 1.39 4.21
N GLY A 185 14.28 1.27 3.67
CA GLY A 185 13.59 0.01 3.47
C GLY A 185 12.82 0.03 2.17
N VAL A 186 12.49 -1.12 1.62
CA VAL A 186 11.77 -1.25 0.34
C VAL A 186 10.42 -1.90 0.55
N MET A 187 9.40 -1.35 -0.09
CA MET A 187 8.04 -1.89 -0.13
C MET A 187 7.62 -2.09 -1.59
N LEU A 188 7.06 -3.25 -1.90
CA LEU A 188 6.42 -3.52 -3.18
C LEU A 188 4.91 -3.41 -3.04
N LEU A 189 4.31 -2.65 -3.94
CA LEU A 189 2.87 -2.47 -4.09
C LEU A 189 2.37 -3.06 -5.39
N HIS A 190 1.13 -3.53 -5.39
CA HIS A 190 0.36 -3.83 -6.60
C HIS A 190 -1.10 -3.42 -6.37
N LYS A 191 -1.59 -2.47 -7.14
CA LYS A 191 -2.96 -1.93 -7.02
C LYS A 191 -3.32 -1.58 -5.56
N GLY A 192 -2.45 -0.83 -4.89
CA GLY A 192 -2.61 -0.42 -3.50
C GLY A 192 -2.37 -1.51 -2.45
N THR A 193 -2.19 -2.77 -2.85
CA THR A 193 -1.90 -3.87 -1.93
C THR A 193 -0.41 -3.98 -1.65
N ILE A 194 -0.03 -4.05 -0.38
CA ILE A 194 1.36 -4.29 0.04
C ILE A 194 1.70 -5.76 -0.22
N VAL A 195 2.56 -6.00 -1.20
CA VAL A 195 2.99 -7.35 -1.60
C VAL A 195 4.07 -7.88 -0.67
N TRP A 196 5.08 -7.07 -0.39
CA TRP A 196 6.13 -7.36 0.58
C TRP A 196 6.84 -6.09 1.05
N LYS A 197 7.59 -6.22 2.14
CA LYS A 197 8.49 -5.19 2.69
C LYS A 197 9.80 -5.86 3.07
N GLN A 198 10.94 -5.25 2.71
CA GLN A 198 12.27 -5.79 3.00
C GLN A 198 13.26 -4.68 3.31
N LEU A 199 14.32 -5.04 4.03
CA LEU A 199 15.52 -4.22 4.13
C LEU A 199 16.39 -4.40 2.90
N PRO A 200 17.21 -3.42 2.49
CA PRO A 200 18.09 -3.55 1.33
C PRO A 200 19.01 -4.77 1.39
N SER A 201 19.50 -5.14 2.58
CA SER A 201 20.32 -6.34 2.79
C SER A 201 19.64 -7.67 2.38
N HIS A 202 18.31 -7.68 2.32
CA HIS A 202 17.50 -8.85 1.95
C HIS A 202 16.85 -8.73 0.57
N LEU A 203 17.23 -7.73 -0.22
CA LEU A 203 16.75 -7.61 -1.59
C LEU A 203 17.17 -8.83 -2.40
N LEU A 204 16.25 -9.28 -3.22
CA LEU A 204 16.40 -10.44 -4.09
C LEU A 204 17.12 -10.02 -5.37
N ASP A 205 17.86 -10.96 -5.96
CA ASP A 205 18.38 -10.79 -7.32
C ASP A 205 17.26 -10.86 -8.37
N GLU A 206 17.58 -10.53 -9.62
CA GLU A 206 16.63 -10.49 -10.73
C GLU A 206 15.87 -11.81 -10.91
N ALA A 207 16.58 -12.95 -10.87
CA ALA A 207 15.95 -14.27 -11.05
C ALA A 207 14.96 -14.59 -9.92
N GLN A 208 15.32 -14.26 -8.70
CA GLN A 208 14.48 -14.44 -7.52
C GLN A 208 13.28 -13.48 -7.53
N LEU A 209 13.47 -12.22 -8.01
CA LEU A 209 12.39 -11.25 -8.16
C LEU A 209 11.38 -11.73 -9.20
N ASN A 210 11.85 -12.21 -10.36
CA ASN A 210 10.98 -12.75 -11.40
C ASN A 210 10.16 -13.93 -10.90
N ASP A 211 10.80 -14.92 -10.29
CA ASP A 211 10.10 -16.07 -9.70
C ASP A 211 9.06 -15.63 -8.66
N LYS A 212 9.43 -14.67 -7.81
CA LYS A 212 8.52 -14.17 -6.78
C LYS A 212 7.35 -13.41 -7.35
N ILE A 213 7.55 -12.54 -8.34
CA ILE A 213 6.49 -11.73 -8.96
C ILE A 213 5.57 -12.61 -9.80
N GLU A 214 6.10 -13.56 -10.58
CA GLU A 214 5.31 -14.49 -11.39
C GLU A 214 4.44 -15.43 -10.52
N ASN A 215 4.93 -15.82 -9.36
CA ASN A 215 4.24 -16.71 -8.43
C ASN A 215 3.37 -15.96 -7.39
N LEU A 216 3.25 -14.62 -7.49
CA LEU A 216 2.32 -13.89 -6.65
C LEU A 216 0.89 -14.33 -6.94
N PRO A 217 0.11 -14.70 -5.92
CA PRO A 217 -1.28 -15.08 -6.11
C PRO A 217 -2.11 -13.85 -6.47
N ILE A 218 -2.16 -13.52 -7.76
CA ILE A 218 -3.00 -12.45 -8.28
C ILE A 218 -4.45 -12.88 -8.04
N GLY A 219 -5.13 -12.22 -7.10
CA GLY A 219 -6.55 -12.44 -6.82
C GLY A 219 -6.90 -13.51 -5.79
N ARG A 220 -5.95 -14.03 -5.01
CA ARG A 220 -6.27 -14.86 -3.84
C ARG A 220 -6.26 -14.03 -2.56
N THR A 221 -7.37 -14.05 -1.86
CA THR A 221 -7.47 -13.56 -0.48
C THR A 221 -6.42 -14.30 0.35
N TRP A 222 -5.50 -13.58 0.99
CA TRP A 222 -4.53 -14.14 1.90
C TRP A 222 -5.28 -14.71 3.12
N ILE A 223 -5.53 -16.01 3.09
CA ILE A 223 -5.97 -16.74 4.28
C ILE A 223 -4.67 -17.14 4.98
N TYR A 224 -4.43 -16.58 6.14
CA TYR A 224 -3.36 -17.01 7.03
C TYR A 224 -3.76 -18.37 7.59
N ASP A 225 -3.05 -19.43 7.23
CA ASP A 225 -3.00 -20.70 7.96
C ASP A 225 -2.06 -20.57 9.16
#